data_56889ad15d0e07de15ab52d9df5fae43
#
_entry.id   56889ad15d0e07de15ab52d9df5fae43
#
_cell.length_a   1.000
_cell.length_b   1.000
_cell.length_c   1.000
_cell.angle_alpha   90.00
_cell.angle_beta   90.00
_cell.angle_gamma   90.00
#
_symmetry.space_group_name_H-M   'P 1'
#
loop_
_entity.id
_entity.type
_entity.pdbx_description
1 polymer ?
#
loop_
_entity_poly.entity_id
_entity_poly.type
_entity_poly.pdbx_seq_one_letter_code
_entity_poly.pdbx_strand_id
1 'polypeptide(L)'
;RLAGGDSADTSWYASRGKGNLNDATATFVAAYPDRLIGFMSIHPYDVACMDEFERCRTDLGMRGVKLGANYQIFDPLDPRALAIYARAEKYELPVLFHQGTSPVRMAPIRYAYPLLMDEIAMRYPDLKIVMAHVGHPWQVETCVVIRKHPNVYADMSANFYRPFSFWEQIVKAIEWN
;
A
#
# COMPACT_ATOMS: atom_id res chain seq x y z
N ARG A 1 -19.20 -13.78 -0.03
CA ARG A 1 -18.20 -13.92 -1.13
C ARG A 1 -16.91 -13.14 -0.83
N LEU A 2 -16.50 -13.07 0.41
CA LEU A 2 -15.32 -12.27 0.79
C LEU A 2 -14.13 -13.12 1.25
N ALA A 3 -14.28 -14.41 1.37
CA ALA A 3 -13.25 -15.23 1.97
C ALA A 3 -12.80 -16.43 1.13
N GLY A 4 -13.37 -16.62 0.02
CA GLY A 4 -12.99 -17.75 -0.81
C GLY A 4 -12.56 -17.25 -2.16
N GLY A 5 -11.34 -17.13 -2.39
CA GLY A 5 -10.58 -16.91 -3.61
C GLY A 5 -11.20 -16.85 -5.00
N ASP A 6 -12.49 -16.84 -5.14
CA ASP A 6 -13.15 -16.66 -6.42
C ASP A 6 -13.58 -15.19 -6.56
N SER A 7 -12.85 -14.48 -7.39
CA SER A 7 -13.25 -13.22 -8.00
C SER A 7 -14.03 -12.31 -7.06
N ALA A 8 -13.38 -11.77 -6.05
CA ALA A 8 -13.74 -10.45 -5.63
C ALA A 8 -13.84 -9.64 -6.92
N ASP A 9 -14.98 -9.03 -7.19
CA ASP A 9 -15.10 -8.14 -8.34
C ASP A 9 -14.13 -6.98 -8.15
N THR A 10 -12.91 -7.20 -8.60
CA THR A 10 -11.85 -6.21 -8.62
C THR A 10 -11.95 -5.35 -9.88
N SER A 11 -13.02 -5.50 -10.64
CA SER A 11 -13.22 -4.82 -11.92
C SER A 11 -13.15 -3.31 -11.82
N TRP A 12 -13.43 -2.76 -10.65
CA TRP A 12 -13.28 -1.32 -10.39
C TRP A 12 -11.84 -0.94 -10.01
N TYR A 13 -11.03 -1.90 -9.55
CA TYR A 13 -9.63 -1.71 -9.18
C TYR A 13 -8.68 -2.23 -10.26
N ALA A 14 -9.07 -3.30 -10.94
CA ALA A 14 -8.41 -3.71 -12.16
C ALA A 14 -8.79 -2.74 -13.28
N SER A 15 -7.84 -2.33 -14.09
CA SER A 15 -8.14 -1.50 -15.25
C SER A 15 -9.19 -2.19 -16.11
N ARG A 16 -10.25 -1.51 -16.41
CA ARG A 16 -11.20 -1.96 -17.43
C ARG A 16 -10.59 -1.91 -18.85
N GLY A 17 -9.33 -1.48 -18.94
CA GLY A 17 -8.56 -1.45 -20.16
C GLY A 17 -8.01 -2.82 -20.55
N LYS A 18 -7.74 -2.99 -21.82
CA LYS A 18 -6.95 -4.12 -22.31
C LYS A 18 -5.49 -3.88 -21.93
N GLY A 19 -4.91 -4.74 -21.10
CA GLY A 19 -3.50 -4.69 -20.76
C GLY A 19 -3.19 -4.77 -19.26
N ASN A 20 -1.93 -4.91 -18.95
CA ASN A 20 -1.40 -4.96 -17.59
C ASN A 20 -1.25 -3.54 -17.02
N LEU A 21 -1.74 -3.31 -15.81
CA LEU A 21 -1.66 -2.02 -15.13
C LEU A 21 -0.22 -1.56 -14.90
N ASN A 22 0.67 -2.48 -14.63
CA ASN A 22 2.07 -2.16 -14.42
C ASN A 22 2.74 -1.69 -15.72
N ASP A 23 2.36 -2.26 -16.88
CA ASP A 23 2.86 -1.79 -18.18
C ASP A 23 2.37 -0.36 -18.48
N ALA A 24 1.12 -0.06 -18.18
CA ALA A 24 0.57 1.28 -18.34
C ALA A 24 1.28 2.29 -17.40
N THR A 25 1.54 1.90 -16.16
CA THR A 25 2.30 2.70 -15.20
C THR A 25 3.73 2.94 -15.68
N ALA A 26 4.41 1.90 -16.16
CA ALA A 26 5.77 2.01 -16.69
C ALA A 26 5.84 2.95 -17.89
N THR A 27 4.89 2.82 -18.82
CA THR A 27 4.79 3.71 -20.00
C THR A 27 4.59 5.18 -19.57
N PHE A 28 3.73 5.42 -18.57
CA PHE A 28 3.49 6.77 -18.07
C PHE A 28 4.73 7.35 -17.38
N VAL A 29 5.40 6.55 -16.54
CA VAL A 29 6.62 6.97 -15.85
C VAL A 29 7.76 7.24 -16.82
N ALA A 30 7.90 6.42 -17.86
CA ALA A 30 8.93 6.59 -18.88
C ALA A 30 8.81 7.91 -19.67
N ALA A 31 7.61 8.48 -19.74
CA ALA A 31 7.40 9.80 -20.36
C ALA A 31 7.98 10.95 -19.52
N TYR A 32 8.19 10.74 -18.23
CA TYR A 32 8.67 11.78 -17.30
C TYR A 32 9.66 11.20 -16.26
N PRO A 33 10.78 10.61 -16.71
CA PRO A 33 11.67 9.81 -15.85
C PRO A 33 12.33 10.62 -14.71
N ASP A 34 12.51 11.93 -14.93
CA ASP A 34 13.09 12.84 -13.92
C ASP A 34 12.05 13.35 -12.89
N ARG A 35 10.79 13.02 -13.08
CA ARG A 35 9.68 13.55 -12.29
C ARG A 35 8.83 12.48 -11.61
N LEU A 36 8.82 11.27 -12.13
CA LEU A 36 7.94 10.19 -11.70
C LEU A 36 8.73 8.94 -11.33
N ILE A 37 8.22 8.25 -10.32
CA ILE A 37 8.71 6.94 -9.88
C ILE A 37 7.54 5.96 -9.93
N GLY A 38 7.73 4.81 -10.60
CA GLY A 38 6.69 3.79 -10.72
C GLY A 38 6.68 2.86 -9.52
N PHE A 39 5.48 2.63 -8.98
CA PHE A 39 5.23 1.57 -8.00
C PHE A 39 4.37 0.50 -8.65
N MET A 40 4.78 -0.77 -8.47
CA MET A 40 4.02 -1.90 -8.99
C MET A 40 2.76 -2.16 -8.16
N SER A 41 1.71 -2.61 -8.81
CA SER A 41 0.51 -3.14 -8.16
C SER A 41 0.43 -4.63 -8.46
N ILE A 42 0.44 -5.45 -7.42
CA ILE A 42 0.40 -6.92 -7.51
C ILE A 42 -0.62 -7.45 -6.51
N HIS A 43 -1.13 -8.64 -6.75
CA HIS A 43 -2.12 -9.26 -5.87
C HIS A 43 -1.54 -10.52 -5.24
N PRO A 44 -1.51 -10.67 -3.89
CA PRO A 44 -0.86 -11.80 -3.23
C PRO A 44 -1.51 -13.16 -3.56
N TYR A 45 -2.77 -13.17 -4.01
CA TYR A 45 -3.47 -14.40 -4.36
C TYR A 45 -3.37 -14.76 -5.84
N ASP A 46 -2.69 -13.94 -6.64
CA ASP A 46 -2.37 -14.30 -8.01
C ASP A 46 -1.21 -15.30 -8.00
N VAL A 47 -1.37 -16.41 -8.73
CA VAL A 47 -0.32 -17.44 -8.85
C VAL A 47 0.96 -16.92 -9.50
N ALA A 48 0.85 -15.91 -10.37
CA ALA A 48 1.96 -15.24 -11.02
C ALA A 48 2.51 -14.04 -10.23
N CYS A 49 2.03 -13.82 -9.01
CA CYS A 49 2.36 -12.62 -8.22
C CYS A 49 3.86 -12.35 -8.13
N MET A 50 4.65 -13.37 -7.83
CA MET A 50 6.10 -13.22 -7.64
C MET A 50 6.86 -13.07 -8.96
N ASP A 51 6.39 -13.71 -10.02
CA ASP A 51 6.96 -13.51 -11.37
C ASP A 51 6.69 -12.10 -11.87
N GLU A 52 5.47 -11.58 -11.63
CA GLU A 52 5.13 -10.20 -11.95
C GLU A 52 5.91 -9.20 -11.09
N PHE A 53 6.16 -9.51 -9.81
CA PHE A 53 7.03 -8.70 -8.97
C PHE A 53 8.42 -8.54 -9.58
N GLU A 54 9.05 -9.67 -9.97
CA GLU A 54 10.39 -9.63 -10.58
C GLU A 54 10.37 -8.89 -11.92
N ARG A 55 9.40 -9.18 -12.78
CA ARG A 55 9.23 -8.46 -14.06
C ARG A 55 9.11 -6.95 -13.85
N CYS A 56 8.28 -6.52 -12.92
CA CYS A 56 8.11 -5.09 -12.61
C CYS A 56 9.42 -4.45 -12.16
N ARG A 57 10.17 -5.14 -11.34
CA ARG A 57 11.46 -4.66 -10.83
C ARG A 57 12.54 -4.62 -11.92
N THR A 58 12.69 -5.69 -12.71
CA THR A 58 13.79 -5.85 -13.66
C THR A 58 13.51 -5.20 -14.99
N ASP A 59 12.33 -5.45 -15.56
CA ASP A 59 12.03 -5.08 -16.94
C ASP A 59 11.34 -3.72 -17.02
N LEU A 60 10.49 -3.40 -16.02
CA LEU A 60 9.74 -2.14 -16.00
C LEU A 60 10.39 -1.06 -15.10
N GLY A 61 11.46 -1.38 -14.39
CA GLY A 61 12.18 -0.42 -13.55
C GLY A 61 11.37 0.15 -12.39
N MET A 62 10.37 -0.59 -11.89
CA MET A 62 9.55 -0.16 -10.74
C MET A 62 10.38 -0.10 -9.46
N ARG A 63 10.15 0.93 -8.66
CA ARG A 63 10.97 1.27 -7.48
C ARG A 63 10.22 1.15 -6.15
N GLY A 64 9.07 0.50 -6.14
CA GLY A 64 8.29 0.22 -4.94
C GLY A 64 7.05 -0.60 -5.24
N VAL A 65 6.32 -0.96 -4.19
CA VAL A 65 5.08 -1.73 -4.28
C VAL A 65 3.93 -0.89 -3.72
N LYS A 66 2.82 -0.80 -4.43
CA LYS A 66 1.57 -0.20 -3.93
C LYS A 66 0.55 -1.29 -3.66
N LEU A 67 0.08 -1.36 -2.42
CA LEU A 67 -0.95 -2.29 -1.99
C LEU A 67 -2.16 -1.55 -1.40
N GLY A 68 -3.34 -2.05 -1.70
CA GLY A 68 -4.58 -1.62 -1.08
C GLY A 68 -5.34 -2.84 -0.59
N ALA A 69 -4.95 -3.38 0.55
CA ALA A 69 -5.45 -4.66 1.05
C ALA A 69 -6.98 -4.71 1.19
N ASN A 70 -7.60 -3.60 1.56
CA ASN A 70 -9.07 -3.47 1.60
C ASN A 70 -9.69 -3.45 0.20
N TYR A 71 -9.02 -2.86 -0.79
CA TYR A 71 -9.49 -2.79 -2.17
C TYR A 71 -9.25 -4.09 -2.92
N GLN A 72 -8.10 -4.70 -2.69
CA GLN A 72 -7.70 -5.97 -3.28
C GLN A 72 -8.26 -7.17 -2.50
N ILE A 73 -8.92 -6.94 -1.37
CA ILE A 73 -9.60 -7.94 -0.52
C ILE A 73 -8.67 -9.10 -0.13
N PHE A 74 -7.54 -8.76 0.48
CA PHE A 74 -6.65 -9.74 1.09
C PHE A 74 -6.30 -9.35 2.52
N ASP A 75 -5.98 -10.34 3.35
CA ASP A 75 -5.44 -10.10 4.69
C ASP A 75 -3.98 -9.68 4.59
N PRO A 76 -3.59 -8.49 5.12
CA PRO A 76 -2.20 -8.07 5.13
C PRO A 76 -1.24 -9.03 5.85
N LEU A 77 -1.75 -9.88 6.74
CA LEU A 77 -0.97 -10.88 7.47
C LEU A 77 -1.02 -12.29 6.84
N ASP A 78 -1.68 -12.46 5.70
CA ASP A 78 -1.68 -13.72 4.96
C ASP A 78 -0.25 -14.08 4.52
N PRO A 79 0.18 -15.35 4.65
CA PRO A 79 1.53 -15.78 4.26
C PRO A 79 1.94 -15.38 2.84
N ARG A 80 0.98 -15.30 1.89
CA ARG A 80 1.24 -14.87 0.51
C ARG A 80 1.54 -13.37 0.42
N ALA A 81 0.90 -12.55 1.26
CA ALA A 81 1.21 -11.13 1.36
C ALA A 81 2.56 -10.93 2.05
N LEU A 82 2.85 -11.70 3.10
CA LEU A 82 4.14 -11.69 3.79
C LEU A 82 5.31 -12.03 2.84
N ALA A 83 5.11 -12.90 1.86
CA ALA A 83 6.12 -13.21 0.84
C ALA A 83 6.47 -11.99 -0.03
N ILE A 84 5.49 -11.13 -0.33
CA ILE A 84 5.74 -9.86 -1.03
C ILE A 84 6.61 -8.94 -0.17
N TYR A 85 6.30 -8.82 1.13
CA TYR A 85 7.06 -7.94 2.04
C TYR A 85 8.50 -8.41 2.21
N ALA A 86 8.72 -9.71 2.40
CA ALA A 86 10.05 -10.29 2.45
C ALA A 86 10.86 -10.01 1.16
N ARG A 87 10.19 -10.06 0.01
CA ARG A 87 10.84 -9.77 -1.27
C ARG A 87 11.13 -8.28 -1.44
N ALA A 88 10.22 -7.42 -1.02
CA ALA A 88 10.40 -5.97 -1.04
C ALA A 88 11.53 -5.54 -0.10
N GLU A 89 11.59 -6.08 1.12
CA GLU A 89 12.67 -5.85 2.07
C GLU A 89 14.03 -6.26 1.48
N LYS A 90 14.13 -7.47 0.94
CA LYS A 90 15.36 -7.99 0.31
C LYS A 90 15.91 -7.06 -0.78
N TYR A 91 15.03 -6.39 -1.52
CA TYR A 91 15.42 -5.49 -2.62
C TYR A 91 15.38 -4.01 -2.21
N GLU A 92 15.21 -3.72 -0.92
CA GLU A 92 15.13 -2.36 -0.37
C GLU A 92 14.03 -1.49 -1.04
N LEU A 93 12.97 -2.15 -1.54
CA LEU A 93 11.83 -1.47 -2.16
C LEU A 93 10.80 -1.08 -1.09
N PRO A 94 10.37 0.18 -1.05
CA PRO A 94 9.32 0.60 -0.15
C PRO A 94 7.97 -0.03 -0.53
N VAL A 95 7.15 -0.30 0.48
CA VAL A 95 5.76 -0.71 0.29
C VAL A 95 4.84 0.40 0.77
N LEU A 96 4.07 0.97 -0.14
CA LEU A 96 3.03 1.96 0.14
C LEU A 96 1.69 1.25 0.32
N PHE A 97 1.20 1.24 1.54
CA PHE A 97 -0.11 0.68 1.88
C PHE A 97 -1.20 1.75 1.84
N HIS A 98 -2.32 1.45 1.22
CA HIS A 98 -3.54 2.20 1.53
C HIS A 98 -3.93 1.93 2.98
N GLN A 99 -4.12 3.00 3.75
CA GLN A 99 -4.54 2.92 5.14
C GLN A 99 -5.76 3.81 5.38
N GLY A 100 -6.57 3.40 6.36
CA GLY A 100 -7.73 4.19 6.73
C GLY A 100 -9.01 3.82 5.99
N THR A 101 -9.92 4.77 5.95
CA THR A 101 -11.27 4.57 5.41
C THR A 101 -11.30 4.49 3.89
N SER A 102 -12.37 3.91 3.38
CA SER A 102 -12.69 3.86 1.96
C SER A 102 -14.17 4.18 1.73
N PRO A 103 -14.52 4.97 0.70
CA PRO A 103 -15.89 5.14 0.28
C PRO A 103 -16.44 3.93 -0.47
N VAL A 104 -15.62 2.97 -0.80
CA VAL A 104 -16.01 1.78 -1.57
C VAL A 104 -16.68 0.79 -0.65
N ARG A 105 -17.97 0.57 -0.86
CA ARG A 105 -18.81 -0.27 0.00
C ARG A 105 -18.28 -1.69 0.20
N MET A 106 -17.67 -2.27 -0.83
CA MET A 106 -17.18 -3.65 -0.81
C MET A 106 -15.76 -3.80 -0.25
N ALA A 107 -15.07 -2.71 0.07
CA ALA A 107 -13.72 -2.73 0.61
C ALA A 107 -13.74 -2.93 2.14
N PRO A 108 -13.32 -4.09 2.67
CA PRO A 108 -13.33 -4.35 4.12
C PRO A 108 -12.33 -3.45 4.85
N ILE A 109 -12.83 -2.55 5.68
CA ILE A 109 -12.02 -1.54 6.38
C ILE A 109 -10.97 -2.20 7.30
N ARG A 110 -11.26 -3.38 7.86
CA ARG A 110 -10.35 -4.10 8.75
C ARG A 110 -8.96 -4.37 8.14
N TYR A 111 -8.87 -4.48 6.82
CA TYR A 111 -7.60 -4.71 6.12
C TYR A 111 -6.78 -3.43 5.89
N ALA A 112 -7.36 -2.26 6.20
CA ALA A 112 -6.68 -0.97 6.14
C ALA A 112 -6.52 -0.33 7.54
N TYR A 113 -6.60 -1.14 8.60
CA TYR A 113 -6.43 -0.66 9.96
C TYR A 113 -4.94 -0.50 10.30
N PRO A 114 -4.52 0.68 10.77
CA PRO A 114 -3.11 1.03 10.93
C PRO A 114 -2.28 0.08 11.81
N LEU A 115 -2.87 -0.49 12.85
CA LEU A 115 -2.12 -1.39 13.75
C LEU A 115 -1.69 -2.72 13.11
N LEU A 116 -2.23 -3.09 11.94
CA LEU A 116 -1.69 -4.23 11.18
C LEU A 116 -0.26 -3.96 10.69
N MET A 117 0.11 -2.69 10.51
CA MET A 117 1.46 -2.32 10.10
C MET A 117 2.48 -2.48 11.23
N ASP A 118 2.05 -2.44 12.49
CA ASP A 118 2.90 -2.76 13.64
C ASP A 118 3.45 -4.19 13.55
N GLU A 119 2.58 -5.15 13.26
CA GLU A 119 2.99 -6.55 13.13
C GLU A 119 3.90 -6.78 11.92
N ILE A 120 3.63 -6.11 10.80
CA ILE A 120 4.46 -6.21 9.60
C ILE A 120 5.83 -5.61 9.87
N ALA A 121 5.90 -4.43 10.48
CA ALA A 121 7.16 -3.77 10.80
C ALA A 121 8.01 -4.55 11.80
N MET A 122 7.39 -5.25 12.76
CA MET A 122 8.13 -6.14 13.67
C MET A 122 8.73 -7.35 12.96
N ARG A 123 8.06 -7.89 11.94
CA ARG A 123 8.53 -9.05 11.17
C ARG A 123 9.58 -8.69 10.12
N TYR A 124 9.51 -7.47 9.60
CA TYR A 124 10.35 -6.94 8.53
C TYR A 124 10.94 -5.59 8.93
N PRO A 125 11.95 -5.57 9.82
CA PRO A 125 12.47 -4.35 10.42
C PRO A 125 13.23 -3.44 9.45
N ASP A 126 13.68 -3.96 8.32
CA ASP A 126 14.37 -3.20 7.28
C ASP A 126 13.44 -2.78 6.13
N LEU A 127 12.20 -3.27 6.13
CA LEU A 127 11.20 -2.90 5.13
C LEU A 127 10.74 -1.45 5.34
N LYS A 128 10.89 -0.61 4.33
CA LYS A 128 10.32 0.74 4.33
C LYS A 128 8.83 0.67 4.09
N ILE A 129 8.04 0.98 5.11
CA ILE A 129 6.57 0.98 5.05
C ILE A 129 6.09 2.42 4.98
N VAL A 130 5.22 2.74 4.02
CA VAL A 130 4.55 4.04 3.93
C VAL A 130 3.04 3.82 4.11
N MET A 131 2.49 4.45 5.14
CA MET A 131 1.06 4.40 5.46
C MET A 131 0.36 5.59 4.81
N ALA A 132 -0.46 5.34 3.79
CA ALA A 132 -1.14 6.41 3.06
C ALA A 132 -2.18 7.13 3.95
N HIS A 133 -2.38 8.43 3.68
CA HIS A 133 -3.46 9.23 4.25
C HIS A 133 -3.41 9.41 5.77
N VAL A 134 -2.23 9.21 6.39
CA VAL A 134 -2.06 9.13 7.86
C VAL A 134 -3.10 8.20 8.50
N GLY A 135 -3.54 7.17 7.77
CA GLY A 135 -4.51 6.19 8.23
C GLY A 135 -5.90 6.75 8.58
N HIS A 136 -6.30 7.90 8.03
CA HIS A 136 -7.58 8.56 8.36
C HIS A 136 -8.76 7.58 8.39
N PRO A 137 -9.59 7.53 9.46
CA PRO A 137 -9.64 8.43 10.63
C PRO A 137 -8.81 7.97 11.85
N TRP A 138 -7.92 6.98 11.73
CA TRP A 138 -7.12 6.41 12.82
C TRP A 138 -5.71 7.02 12.88
N GLN A 139 -5.64 8.37 12.94
CA GLN A 139 -4.36 9.08 12.93
C GLN A 139 -3.50 8.80 14.15
N VAL A 140 -4.15 8.63 15.31
CA VAL A 140 -3.43 8.34 16.56
C VAL A 140 -2.73 6.99 16.49
N GLU A 141 -3.41 5.96 16.02
CA GLU A 141 -2.83 4.64 15.80
C GLU A 141 -1.68 4.68 14.79
N THR A 142 -1.85 5.45 13.72
CA THR A 142 -0.79 5.66 12.73
C THR A 142 0.44 6.32 13.36
N CYS A 143 0.25 7.38 14.16
CA CYS A 143 1.33 8.07 14.85
C CYS A 143 2.06 7.14 15.85
N VAL A 144 1.31 6.28 16.57
CA VAL A 144 1.91 5.28 17.48
C VAL A 144 2.82 4.33 16.72
N VAL A 145 2.38 3.83 15.57
CA VAL A 145 3.17 2.89 14.75
C VAL A 145 4.44 3.57 14.20
N ILE A 146 4.30 4.78 13.67
CA ILE A 146 5.45 5.57 13.15
C ILE A 146 6.47 5.82 14.25
N ARG A 147 6.03 6.25 15.43
CA ARG A 147 6.92 6.50 16.55
C ARG A 147 7.65 5.26 17.04
N LYS A 148 7.00 4.11 16.98
CA LYS A 148 7.56 2.84 17.43
C LYS A 148 8.60 2.28 16.46
N HIS A 149 8.40 2.48 15.15
CA HIS A 149 9.18 1.85 14.09
C HIS A 149 9.89 2.86 13.20
N PRO A 150 11.23 2.92 13.23
CA PRO A 150 12.00 3.90 12.44
C PRO A 150 11.91 3.68 10.92
N ASN A 151 11.45 2.51 10.49
CA ASN A 151 11.25 2.14 9.09
C ASN A 151 9.81 2.39 8.58
N VAL A 152 8.94 2.98 9.42
CA VAL A 152 7.54 3.29 9.06
C VAL A 152 7.35 4.78 8.90
N TYR A 153 6.70 5.15 7.82
CA TYR A 153 6.39 6.52 7.41
C TYR A 153 4.91 6.64 7.09
N ALA A 154 4.42 7.87 6.97
CA ALA A 154 3.08 8.12 6.43
C ALA A 154 3.10 9.27 5.43
N ASP A 155 2.13 9.27 4.51
CA ASP A 155 1.83 10.40 3.66
C ASP A 155 0.54 11.11 4.10
N MET A 156 0.40 12.36 3.71
CA MET A 156 -0.74 13.20 4.05
C MET A 156 -1.74 13.34 2.88
N SER A 157 -1.65 12.50 1.88
CA SER A 157 -2.52 12.54 0.72
C SER A 157 -4.00 12.35 1.08
N ALA A 158 -4.90 12.76 0.19
CA ALA A 158 -6.36 12.65 0.34
C ALA A 158 -6.98 13.31 1.59
N ASN A 159 -6.27 14.24 2.25
CA ASN A 159 -6.76 14.92 3.43
C ASN A 159 -7.05 16.42 3.21
N PHE A 160 -6.55 17.00 2.13
CA PHE A 160 -6.66 18.42 1.83
C PHE A 160 -8.10 18.95 1.70
N TYR A 161 -9.06 18.09 1.36
CA TYR A 161 -10.49 18.45 1.26
C TYR A 161 -11.24 18.35 2.60
N ARG A 162 -10.53 18.02 3.68
CA ARG A 162 -11.04 17.95 5.07
C ARG A 162 -10.20 18.85 5.97
N PRO A 163 -10.32 20.18 5.89
CA PRO A 163 -9.34 21.10 6.49
C PRO A 163 -9.21 20.96 8.01
N PHE A 164 -10.29 20.70 8.73
CA PHE A 164 -10.22 20.49 10.19
C PHE A 164 -9.51 19.19 10.55
N SER A 165 -9.90 18.08 9.90
CA SER A 165 -9.26 16.78 10.12
C SER A 165 -7.80 16.79 9.69
N PHE A 166 -7.45 17.51 8.62
CA PHE A 166 -6.09 17.68 8.16
C PHE A 166 -5.23 18.45 9.18
N TRP A 167 -5.77 19.53 9.73
CA TRP A 167 -5.10 20.28 10.77
C TRP A 167 -4.84 19.42 12.02
N GLU A 168 -5.85 18.70 12.49
CA GLU A 168 -5.71 17.79 13.64
C GLU A 168 -4.64 16.73 13.39
N GLN A 169 -4.55 16.20 12.18
CA GLN A 169 -3.52 15.22 11.80
C GLN A 169 -2.11 15.81 11.89
N ILE A 170 -1.91 17.04 11.39
CA ILE A 170 -0.64 17.73 11.47
C ILE A 170 -0.24 17.94 12.94
N VAL A 171 -1.15 18.45 13.75
CA VAL A 171 -0.89 18.69 15.18
C VAL A 171 -0.51 17.38 15.88
N LYS A 172 -1.28 16.32 15.70
CA LYS A 172 -0.98 15.01 16.28
C LYS A 172 0.35 14.44 15.81
N ALA A 173 0.65 14.56 14.52
CA ALA A 173 1.93 14.11 14.00
C ALA A 173 3.11 14.85 14.62
N ILE A 174 2.98 16.17 14.86
CA ILE A 174 4.01 16.98 15.54
C ILE A 174 4.12 16.62 17.02
N GLU A 175 3.00 16.42 17.71
CA GLU A 175 2.99 16.08 19.14
C GLU A 175 3.61 14.70 19.42
N TRP A 176 3.48 13.76 18.47
CA TRP A 176 3.93 12.38 18.66
C TRP A 176 5.32 12.09 18.11
N ASN A 177 5.88 12.93 17.25
CA ASN A 177 7.17 12.76 16.60
C ASN A 177 8.08 13.99 16.75
#